data_38adbb374aca47675bd79aa1fcca4d81
#
_entry.id   38adbb374aca47675bd79aa1fcca4d81
#
_cell.length_a   1.000
_cell.length_b   1.000
_cell.length_c   1.000
_cell.angle_alpha   90.00
_cell.angle_beta   90.00
_cell.angle_gamma   90.00
#
_symmetry.space_group_name_H-M   'P 1'
#
loop_
_entity.id
_entity.type
_entity.pdbx_description
1 polymer ?
#
loop_
_entity_poly.entity_id
_entity_poly.type
_entity_poly.pdbx_seq_one_letter_code
_entity_poly.pdbx_strand_id
1 'polypeptide(L)'
;MSRLISRRVLDKVDILPTPDVAWLNVKKGVLYVACSRPGVVQVVDVKEMKIIEEIFTEEGCHTFSFDQEAQILHAYLPKSCRVTFYRED
;
A
#
# COMPACT_ATOMS: atom_id res chain seq x y z
N MET A 1 -3.45 -37.26 -5.31
CA MET A 1 -2.07 -36.89 -5.58
C MET A 1 -1.85 -35.42 -5.43
N SER A 2 -0.86 -35.08 -4.70
CA SER A 2 -0.55 -33.67 -4.55
C SER A 2 0.31 -33.20 -5.70
N ARG A 3 0.05 -32.00 -6.11
CA ARG A 3 0.87 -31.34 -7.11
C ARG A 3 1.77 -30.34 -6.41
N LEU A 4 3.04 -30.43 -6.69
CA LEU A 4 3.96 -29.45 -6.18
C LEU A 4 3.92 -28.22 -7.07
N ILE A 5 3.62 -27.10 -6.45
CA ILE A 5 3.65 -25.81 -7.15
C ILE A 5 4.94 -25.14 -6.77
N SER A 6 5.79 -24.97 -7.78
CA SER A 6 7.07 -24.33 -7.58
C SER A 6 6.87 -22.82 -7.49
N ARG A 7 7.37 -22.25 -6.43
CA ARG A 7 7.35 -20.78 -6.27
C ARG A 7 8.75 -20.25 -6.35
N ARG A 8 8.89 -19.19 -7.09
CA ARG A 8 10.15 -18.48 -7.16
C ARG A 8 9.97 -17.07 -6.66
N VAL A 9 10.93 -16.61 -5.87
CA VAL A 9 10.96 -15.21 -5.48
C VAL A 9 11.46 -14.44 -6.69
N LEU A 10 10.60 -13.55 -7.21
CA LEU A 10 10.98 -12.72 -8.36
C LEU A 10 11.84 -11.56 -7.92
N ASP A 11 11.50 -10.96 -6.77
CA ASP A 11 12.23 -9.84 -6.25
C ASP A 11 11.79 -9.57 -4.83
N LYS A 12 12.53 -8.73 -4.13
CA LYS A 12 12.20 -8.25 -2.80
C LYS A 12 12.36 -6.75 -2.76
N VAL A 13 11.44 -6.08 -2.07
CA VAL A 13 11.50 -4.62 -1.91
C VAL A 13 11.51 -4.34 -0.42
N ASP A 14 12.51 -3.61 0.03
CA ASP A 14 12.58 -3.20 1.43
C ASP A 14 11.59 -2.08 1.67
N ILE A 15 10.72 -2.25 2.66
CA ILE A 15 9.73 -1.25 3.03
C ILE A 15 10.01 -0.77 4.44
N LEU A 16 9.32 0.30 4.82
CA LEU A 16 9.46 0.84 6.17
C LEU A 16 8.98 -0.16 7.22
N PRO A 17 9.51 -0.09 8.43
CA PRO A 17 9.04 -0.96 9.52
C PRO A 17 7.58 -0.70 9.85
N THR A 18 6.97 -1.64 10.55
CA THR A 18 5.58 -1.57 10.98
C THR A 18 4.56 -1.51 9.82
N PRO A 19 4.74 -2.36 8.77
CA PRO A 19 3.71 -2.46 7.74
C PRO A 19 2.47 -3.10 8.33
N ASP A 20 1.30 -2.68 7.88
CA ASP A 20 0.05 -3.22 8.42
C ASP A 20 -0.88 -3.69 7.31
N VAL A 21 -1.37 -2.77 6.51
CA VAL A 21 -2.35 -3.07 5.48
C VAL A 21 -1.77 -2.80 4.11
N ALA A 22 -2.11 -3.66 3.14
CA ALA A 22 -1.68 -3.49 1.76
C ALA A 22 -2.87 -3.67 0.82
N TRP A 23 -2.92 -2.85 -0.22
CA TRP A 23 -3.95 -2.90 -1.25
C TRP A 23 -3.34 -2.76 -2.63
N LEU A 24 -3.83 -3.56 -3.57
CA LEU A 24 -3.35 -3.52 -4.95
C LEU A 24 -4.25 -2.65 -5.80
N ASN A 25 -3.64 -1.72 -6.53
CA ASN A 25 -4.34 -0.95 -7.55
C ASN A 25 -4.09 -1.62 -8.89
N VAL A 26 -5.06 -2.36 -9.37
CA VAL A 26 -4.91 -3.17 -10.58
C VAL A 26 -4.69 -2.32 -11.82
N LYS A 27 -5.39 -1.21 -11.93
CA LYS A 27 -5.29 -0.36 -13.12
C LYS A 27 -3.91 0.26 -13.28
N LYS A 28 -3.31 0.67 -12.19
CA LYS A 28 -1.99 1.31 -12.25
C LYS A 28 -0.84 0.37 -11.99
N GLY A 29 -1.14 -0.84 -11.54
CA GLY A 29 -0.10 -1.82 -11.23
C GLY A 29 0.78 -1.40 -10.08
N VAL A 30 0.19 -0.83 -9.03
CA VAL A 30 0.92 -0.43 -7.84
C VAL A 30 0.28 -1.04 -6.60
N LEU A 31 1.12 -1.23 -5.60
CA LEU A 31 0.71 -1.77 -4.31
C LEU A 31 0.90 -0.68 -3.26
N TYR A 32 -0.15 -0.42 -2.49
CA TYR A 32 -0.08 0.53 -1.38
C TYR A 32 0.19 -0.23 -0.10
N VAL A 33 1.18 0.20 0.66
CA VAL A 33 1.53 -0.41 1.93
C VAL A 33 1.51 0.65 3.01
N ALA A 34 0.62 0.51 3.97
CA ALA A 34 0.53 1.45 5.08
C ALA A 34 1.53 1.06 6.16
N CYS A 35 2.36 2.02 6.53
CA CYS A 35 3.33 1.85 7.61
C CYS A 35 2.99 2.84 8.72
N SER A 36 2.59 2.34 9.88
CA SER A 36 2.06 3.18 10.94
C SER A 36 3.09 4.13 11.55
N ARG A 37 4.34 3.79 11.43
CA ARG A 37 5.45 4.66 11.87
C ARG A 37 6.40 4.84 10.71
N PRO A 38 6.51 6.04 10.18
CA PRO A 38 6.02 7.33 10.68
C PRO A 38 4.63 7.74 10.18
N GLY A 39 3.83 6.84 9.67
CA GLY A 39 2.51 7.18 9.14
C GLY A 39 2.60 7.51 7.67
N VAL A 40 3.07 6.54 6.90
CA VAL A 40 3.34 6.71 5.47
C VAL A 40 2.68 5.56 4.72
N VAL A 41 2.08 5.87 3.58
CA VAL A 41 1.66 4.86 2.63
C VAL A 41 2.72 4.81 1.54
N GLN A 42 3.44 3.71 1.46
CA GLN A 42 4.45 3.52 0.41
C GLN A 42 3.77 2.93 -0.81
N VAL A 43 4.09 3.48 -1.97
CA VAL A 43 3.54 3.02 -3.25
C VAL A 43 4.61 2.23 -3.97
N VAL A 44 4.37 0.95 -4.17
CA VAL A 44 5.32 0.05 -4.81
C VAL A 44 4.84 -0.28 -6.21
N ASP A 45 5.69 -0.03 -7.20
CA ASP A 45 5.41 -0.41 -8.57
C ASP A 45 5.65 -1.92 -8.69
N VAL A 46 4.60 -2.69 -8.95
CA VAL A 46 4.72 -4.16 -8.97
C VAL A 46 5.41 -4.67 -10.23
N LYS A 47 5.47 -3.87 -11.28
CA LYS A 47 6.15 -4.24 -12.49
C LYS A 47 7.65 -3.99 -12.39
N GLU A 48 8.01 -2.82 -11.87
CA GLU A 48 9.41 -2.44 -11.68
C GLU A 48 9.98 -2.99 -10.37
N MET A 49 9.12 -3.43 -9.47
CA MET A 49 9.52 -3.99 -8.18
C MET A 49 10.29 -2.97 -7.34
N LYS A 50 9.76 -1.76 -7.24
CA LYS A 50 10.41 -0.70 -6.47
C LYS A 50 9.40 0.28 -5.91
N ILE A 51 9.80 0.99 -4.86
CA ILE A 51 9.00 2.05 -4.28
C ILE A 51 9.10 3.27 -5.17
N ILE A 52 7.96 3.78 -5.63
CA ILE A 52 7.94 4.94 -6.53
C ILE A 52 7.44 6.20 -5.85
N GLU A 53 6.77 6.07 -4.71
CA GLU A 53 6.20 7.23 -4.04
C GLU A 53 5.95 6.91 -2.58
N GLU A 54 5.93 7.96 -1.75
CA GLU A 54 5.53 7.84 -0.36
C GLU A 54 4.50 8.92 -0.07
N ILE A 55 3.34 8.49 0.42
CA ILE A 55 2.26 9.41 0.77
C ILE A 55 2.28 9.59 2.28
N PHE A 56 2.61 10.80 2.72
CA PHE A 56 2.69 11.07 4.15
C PHE A 56 1.30 11.31 4.70
N THR A 57 0.94 10.52 5.70
CA THR A 57 -0.35 10.60 6.34
C THR A 57 -0.16 11.11 7.77
N GLU A 58 -0.45 10.28 8.75
CA GLU A 58 -0.36 10.65 10.16
C GLU A 58 0.20 9.47 10.91
N GLU A 59 1.05 9.72 11.88
CA GLU A 59 1.61 8.65 12.70
C GLU A 59 0.47 7.82 13.29
N GLY A 60 0.61 6.50 13.20
CA GLY A 60 -0.44 5.60 13.63
C GLY A 60 -1.41 5.21 12.52
N CYS A 61 -1.30 5.82 11.34
CA CYS A 61 -2.14 5.46 10.21
C CYS A 61 -1.75 4.06 9.74
N HIS A 62 -2.55 3.09 10.10
CA HIS A 62 -2.26 1.69 9.77
C HIS A 62 -3.38 1.06 8.94
N THR A 63 -4.46 1.77 8.72
CA THR A 63 -5.62 1.26 8.00
C THR A 63 -5.99 2.18 6.87
N PHE A 64 -6.20 1.61 5.70
CA PHE A 64 -6.74 2.34 4.56
C PHE A 64 -7.52 1.37 3.68
N SER A 65 -8.26 1.89 2.74
CA SER A 65 -8.93 1.08 1.73
C SER A 65 -8.78 1.77 0.38
N PHE A 66 -8.96 1.02 -0.67
CA PHE A 66 -8.82 1.55 -2.01
C PHE A 66 -10.03 1.14 -2.87
N ASP A 67 -10.65 2.14 -3.50
CA ASP A 67 -11.76 1.93 -4.41
C ASP A 67 -11.21 1.77 -5.82
N GLN A 68 -11.29 0.57 -6.37
CA GLN A 68 -10.74 0.26 -7.69
C GLN A 68 -11.44 1.01 -8.82
N GLU A 69 -12.73 1.22 -8.68
CA GLU A 69 -13.49 1.90 -9.74
C GLU A 69 -13.23 3.40 -9.74
N ALA A 70 -13.33 4.00 -8.59
CA ALA A 70 -13.15 5.45 -8.46
C ALA A 70 -11.69 5.86 -8.44
N GLN A 71 -10.77 4.92 -8.22
CA GLN A 71 -9.34 5.19 -8.07
C GLN A 71 -9.10 6.17 -6.92
N ILE A 72 -9.75 5.92 -5.80
CA ILE A 72 -9.63 6.76 -4.60
C ILE A 72 -9.10 5.92 -3.45
N LEU A 73 -8.04 6.42 -2.83
CA LEU A 73 -7.44 5.82 -1.65
C LEU A 73 -7.99 6.53 -0.42
N HIS A 74 -8.51 5.75 0.53
CA HIS A 74 -9.10 6.27 1.77
C HIS A 74 -8.15 5.96 2.92
N ALA A 75 -7.49 6.96 3.47
CA ALA A 75 -6.57 6.77 4.60
C ALA A 75 -7.22 7.25 5.88
N TYR A 76 -7.25 6.37 6.88
CA TYR A 76 -7.89 6.65 8.16
C TYR A 76 -6.85 7.18 9.13
N LEU A 77 -7.08 8.39 9.63
CA LEU A 77 -6.14 9.09 10.49
C LEU A 77 -6.62 9.02 11.93
N PRO A 78 -6.01 8.14 12.76
CA PRO A 78 -6.55 7.88 14.11
C PRO A 78 -6.38 9.05 15.08
N LYS A 79 -5.31 9.83 14.94
CA LYS A 79 -5.07 10.93 15.88
C LYS A 79 -6.03 12.09 15.68
N SER A 80 -6.32 12.42 14.44
CA SER A 80 -7.21 13.54 14.12
C SER A 80 -8.65 13.09 13.88
N CYS A 81 -8.91 11.78 13.93
CA CYS A 81 -10.24 11.21 13.70
C CYS A 81 -10.80 11.64 12.33
N ARG A 82 -9.97 11.51 11.31
CA ARG A 82 -10.34 11.94 9.95
C ARG A 82 -10.08 10.84 8.95
N VAL A 83 -10.70 10.99 7.79
CA VAL A 83 -10.42 10.15 6.63
C VAL A 83 -9.92 11.07 5.52
N THR A 84 -8.75 10.77 4.98
CA THR A 84 -8.21 11.52 3.87
C THR A 84 -8.43 10.73 2.59
N PHE A 85 -8.89 11.42 1.56
CA PHE A 85 -9.16 10.82 0.26
C PHE A 85 -8.12 11.30 -0.74
N TYR A 86 -7.46 10.36 -1.40
CA TYR A 86 -6.48 10.66 -2.45
C TYR A 86 -6.98 10.06 -3.75
N ARG A 87 -7.08 10.87 -4.79
CA ARG A 87 -7.49 10.38 -6.09
C ARG A 87 -6.26 10.09 -6.94
N GLU A 88 -6.25 8.89 -7.51
CA GLU A 88 -5.20 8.52 -8.45
C GLU A 88 -5.66 8.90 -9.86
N ASP A 89 -5.01 9.87 -10.43
CA ASP A 89 -5.34 10.35 -11.79
C ASP A 89 -4.56 9.66 -12.88
#